data_10784ffc14b409307d4fdb6bcfbabd2a
#
_entry.id   10784ffc14b409307d4fdb6bcfbabd2a
#
_cell.length_a   1.000
_cell.length_b   1.000
_cell.length_c   1.000
_cell.angle_alpha   90.00
_cell.angle_beta   90.00
_cell.angle_gamma   90.00
#
_symmetry.space_group_name_H-M   'P 1'
#
loop_
_entity.id
_entity.type
_entity.pdbx_description
1 polymer ?
#
loop_
_entity_poly.entity_id
_entity_poly.type
_entity_poly.pdbx_seq_one_letter_code
_entity_poly.pdbx_strand_id
1 'polypeptide(L)'
;MTPRPATTRKQRLSTERVLDGAMALADEIGVDAFTIRKLADALETKPMTLYHHVPSKDAIVDGMVDRVFAEIDRPPLELDWKPAMRHRCISAREALARHPWAAPLMESRTSPGPETLGHHDAVLGCLRQGGLSLEMTAHAYALIDSYVYGFALQEANLPATSGDDMAELATSIIDPAPEGAYPHLMEFTAQHVLQHGFDFGAEFEFGLDLILDALEDRA
;
A
#
# COMPACT_ATOMS: atom_id res chain seq x y z
N MET A 1 -37.88 37.47 11.83
CA MET A 1 -37.26 37.11 10.52
C MET A 1 -36.23 36.02 10.78
N THR A 2 -36.60 34.76 10.56
CA THR A 2 -35.74 33.61 10.79
C THR A 2 -34.80 33.47 9.59
N PRO A 3 -33.48 33.32 9.77
CA PRO A 3 -32.57 33.17 8.66
C PRO A 3 -32.81 31.81 7.98
N ARG A 4 -32.98 31.84 6.67
CA ARG A 4 -33.12 30.68 5.78
C ARG A 4 -31.81 29.90 5.79
N PRO A 5 -31.83 28.56 5.99
CA PRO A 5 -30.59 27.76 5.97
C PRO A 5 -29.93 27.86 4.59
N ALA A 6 -28.62 28.12 4.60
CA ALA A 6 -27.80 28.13 3.38
C ALA A 6 -27.88 26.77 2.71
N THR A 7 -28.46 26.73 1.51
CA THR A 7 -28.42 25.56 0.64
C THR A 7 -26.97 25.27 0.27
N THR A 8 -26.39 24.23 0.83
CA THR A 8 -25.06 23.71 0.43
C THR A 8 -25.09 23.45 -1.07
N ARG A 9 -24.37 24.26 -1.82
CA ARG A 9 -24.29 24.16 -3.29
C ARG A 9 -23.73 22.78 -3.62
N LYS A 10 -24.56 21.89 -4.15
CA LYS A 10 -24.17 20.53 -4.56
C LYS A 10 -23.00 20.66 -5.53
N GLN A 11 -21.83 20.22 -5.10
CA GLN A 11 -20.59 20.36 -5.85
C GLN A 11 -20.69 19.55 -7.15
N ARG A 12 -20.35 20.16 -8.30
CA ARG A 12 -20.48 19.53 -9.63
C ARG A 12 -19.60 18.27 -9.70
N LEU A 13 -20.13 17.19 -10.23
CA LEU A 13 -19.37 15.96 -10.45
C LEU A 13 -18.25 16.22 -11.48
N SER A 14 -17.07 15.68 -11.23
CA SER A 14 -15.90 15.70 -12.11
C SER A 14 -15.18 14.35 -12.02
N THR A 15 -14.26 14.05 -12.93
CA THR A 15 -13.42 12.86 -12.86
C THR A 15 -12.66 12.76 -11.52
N GLU A 16 -12.07 13.85 -11.06
CA GLU A 16 -11.38 13.92 -9.76
C GLU A 16 -12.30 13.53 -8.61
N ARG A 17 -13.50 14.10 -8.55
CA ARG A 17 -14.47 13.79 -7.50
C ARG A 17 -14.97 12.35 -7.57
N VAL A 18 -15.06 11.76 -8.76
CA VAL A 18 -15.39 10.33 -8.93
C VAL A 18 -14.26 9.47 -8.36
N LEU A 19 -13.00 9.81 -8.64
CA LEU A 19 -11.85 9.08 -8.12
C LEU A 19 -11.68 9.28 -6.61
N ASP A 20 -11.88 10.50 -6.06
CA ASP A 20 -11.87 10.74 -4.61
C ASP A 20 -12.90 9.87 -3.89
N GLY A 21 -14.13 9.84 -4.41
CA GLY A 21 -15.18 9.00 -3.84
C GLY A 21 -14.93 7.51 -4.01
N ALA A 22 -14.25 7.11 -5.09
CA ALA A 22 -13.88 5.71 -5.33
C ALA A 22 -12.80 5.25 -4.35
N MET A 23 -11.78 6.06 -4.10
CA MET A 23 -10.75 5.77 -3.10
C MET A 23 -11.37 5.66 -1.70
N ALA A 24 -12.12 6.68 -1.27
CA ALA A 24 -12.77 6.67 0.05
C ALA A 24 -13.69 5.43 0.24
N LEU A 25 -14.43 5.06 -0.79
CA LEU A 25 -15.28 3.87 -0.75
C LEU A 25 -14.44 2.58 -0.67
N ALA A 26 -13.35 2.48 -1.44
CA ALA A 26 -12.48 1.31 -1.41
C ALA A 26 -11.74 1.18 -0.07
N ASP A 27 -11.35 2.30 0.56
CA ASP A 27 -10.78 2.31 1.91
C ASP A 27 -11.76 1.82 2.97
N GLU A 28 -13.06 2.11 2.78
CA GLU A 28 -14.11 1.70 3.72
C GLU A 28 -14.52 0.23 3.57
N ILE A 29 -14.68 -0.26 2.33
CA ILE A 29 -15.31 -1.58 2.08
C ILE A 29 -14.42 -2.58 1.33
N GLY A 30 -13.22 -2.22 0.98
CA GLY A 30 -12.32 -3.00 0.13
C GLY A 30 -12.70 -2.97 -1.36
N VAL A 31 -11.73 -3.28 -2.22
CA VAL A 31 -11.91 -3.27 -3.69
C VAL A 31 -12.80 -4.41 -4.20
N ASP A 32 -12.84 -5.54 -3.51
CA ASP A 32 -13.68 -6.68 -3.88
C ASP A 32 -15.17 -6.38 -3.75
N ALA A 33 -15.53 -5.62 -2.73
CA ALA A 33 -16.91 -5.18 -2.50
C ALA A 33 -17.29 -3.91 -3.29
N PHE A 34 -16.32 -3.29 -3.99
CA PHE A 34 -16.51 -2.07 -4.76
C PHE A 34 -17.35 -2.29 -6.01
N THR A 35 -18.43 -1.53 -6.17
CA THR A 35 -19.29 -1.53 -7.36
C THR A 35 -19.64 -0.12 -7.81
N ILE A 36 -19.89 0.05 -9.10
CA ILE A 36 -20.34 1.35 -9.67
C ILE A 36 -21.62 1.85 -8.99
N ARG A 37 -22.52 0.94 -8.59
CA ARG A 37 -23.76 1.30 -7.90
C ARG A 37 -23.46 1.88 -6.51
N LYS A 38 -22.61 1.22 -5.71
CA LYS A 38 -22.20 1.73 -4.39
C LYS A 38 -21.50 3.08 -4.51
N LEU A 39 -20.62 3.25 -5.50
CA LEU A 39 -19.97 4.53 -5.77
C LEU A 39 -20.99 5.63 -6.14
N ALA A 40 -21.97 5.30 -6.97
CA ALA A 40 -23.02 6.26 -7.34
C ALA A 40 -23.88 6.65 -6.13
N ASP A 41 -24.21 5.69 -5.27
CA ASP A 41 -24.95 5.93 -4.02
C ASP A 41 -24.12 6.82 -3.06
N ALA A 42 -22.82 6.52 -2.87
CA ALA A 42 -21.91 7.32 -2.05
C ALA A 42 -21.74 8.78 -2.54
N LEU A 43 -21.77 8.97 -3.87
CA LEU A 43 -21.68 10.29 -4.50
C LEU A 43 -23.06 10.98 -4.70
N GLU A 44 -24.15 10.39 -4.18
CA GLU A 44 -25.53 10.87 -4.34
C GLU A 44 -25.90 11.14 -5.81
N THR A 45 -25.54 10.22 -6.71
CA THR A 45 -25.75 10.34 -8.15
C THR A 45 -26.30 9.04 -8.74
N LYS A 46 -26.45 8.98 -10.06
CA LYS A 46 -26.87 7.77 -10.77
C LYS A 46 -25.66 7.10 -11.44
N PRO A 47 -25.60 5.76 -11.53
CA PRO A 47 -24.52 5.04 -12.20
C PRO A 47 -24.21 5.56 -13.61
N MET A 48 -25.24 5.86 -14.42
CA MET A 48 -25.05 6.42 -15.76
C MET A 48 -24.37 7.79 -15.78
N THR A 49 -24.55 8.58 -14.71
CA THR A 49 -23.90 9.90 -14.61
C THR A 49 -22.39 9.76 -14.40
N LEU A 50 -21.93 8.70 -13.71
CA LEU A 50 -20.51 8.43 -13.53
C LEU A 50 -19.81 8.17 -14.87
N TYR A 51 -20.46 7.43 -15.78
CA TYR A 51 -19.92 7.10 -17.10
C TYR A 51 -19.75 8.31 -18.04
N HIS A 52 -20.32 9.46 -17.72
CA HIS A 52 -20.00 10.73 -18.40
C HIS A 52 -18.63 11.30 -18.01
N HIS A 53 -18.07 10.85 -16.89
CA HIS A 53 -16.78 11.33 -16.36
C HIS A 53 -15.68 10.28 -16.46
N VAL A 54 -16.04 9.00 -16.45
CA VAL A 54 -15.11 7.86 -16.50
C VAL A 54 -15.68 6.78 -17.42
N PRO A 55 -14.88 6.22 -18.34
CA PRO A 55 -15.42 5.34 -19.39
C PRO A 55 -15.83 3.94 -18.88
N SER A 56 -15.24 3.45 -17.78
CA SER A 56 -15.48 2.10 -17.26
C SER A 56 -15.14 1.98 -15.78
N LYS A 57 -15.52 0.85 -15.16
CA LYS A 57 -15.05 0.49 -13.81
C LYS A 57 -13.52 0.32 -13.78
N ASP A 58 -12.95 -0.30 -14.81
CA ASP A 58 -11.50 -0.51 -14.90
C ASP A 58 -10.74 0.82 -14.97
N ALA A 59 -11.24 1.80 -15.73
CA ALA A 59 -10.65 3.13 -15.76
C ALA A 59 -10.73 3.87 -14.40
N ILE A 60 -11.75 3.60 -13.58
CA ILE A 60 -11.79 4.10 -12.21
C ILE A 60 -10.68 3.44 -11.38
N VAL A 61 -10.57 2.11 -11.45
CA VAL A 61 -9.54 1.37 -10.69
C VAL A 61 -8.14 1.76 -11.16
N ASP A 62 -7.90 1.93 -12.46
CA ASP A 62 -6.63 2.44 -13.00
C ASP A 62 -6.30 3.82 -12.41
N GLY A 63 -7.28 4.72 -12.38
CA GLY A 63 -7.11 6.06 -11.79
C GLY A 63 -6.92 6.05 -10.28
N MET A 64 -7.52 5.08 -9.56
CA MET A 64 -7.28 4.91 -8.12
C MET A 64 -5.85 4.45 -7.85
N VAL A 65 -5.36 3.46 -8.60
CA VAL A 65 -3.96 2.98 -8.47
C VAL A 65 -2.96 4.09 -8.81
N ASP A 66 -3.22 4.85 -9.88
CA ASP A 66 -2.36 6.00 -10.24
C ASP A 66 -2.28 7.05 -9.13
N ARG A 67 -3.38 7.29 -8.40
CA ARG A 67 -3.41 8.18 -7.24
C ARG A 67 -2.63 7.62 -6.04
N VAL A 68 -2.68 6.31 -5.81
CA VAL A 68 -1.84 5.71 -4.77
C VAL A 68 -0.36 5.90 -5.11
N PHE A 69 0.03 5.75 -6.39
CA PHE A 69 1.40 6.08 -6.81
C PHE A 69 1.75 7.57 -6.62
N ALA A 70 0.80 8.48 -6.80
CA ALA A 70 1.01 9.91 -6.54
C ALA A 70 1.24 10.23 -5.04
N GLU A 71 0.77 9.36 -4.13
CA GLU A 71 1.00 9.50 -2.68
C GLU A 71 2.34 8.92 -2.22
N ILE A 72 3.02 8.15 -3.07
CA ILE A 72 4.33 7.59 -2.77
C ILE A 72 5.41 8.58 -3.18
N ASP A 73 6.25 8.97 -2.23
CA ASP A 73 7.39 9.82 -2.52
C ASP A 73 8.32 9.15 -3.55
N ARG A 74 8.72 9.90 -4.56
CA ARG A 74 9.77 9.46 -5.48
C ARG A 74 11.12 9.50 -4.77
N PRO A 75 12.10 8.65 -5.16
CA PRO A 75 13.44 8.72 -4.59
C PRO A 75 13.98 10.15 -4.65
N PRO A 76 14.37 10.78 -3.52
CA PRO A 76 14.91 12.14 -3.50
C PRO A 76 16.22 12.23 -4.28
N LEU A 77 16.31 13.20 -5.21
CA LEU A 77 17.46 13.35 -6.11
C LEU A 77 18.73 13.87 -5.43
N GLU A 78 18.58 14.47 -4.25
CA GLU A 78 19.68 15.02 -3.44
C GLU A 78 20.37 13.97 -2.56
N LEU A 79 19.80 12.78 -2.46
CA LEU A 79 20.36 11.67 -1.70
C LEU A 79 21.08 10.67 -2.60
N ASP A 80 22.05 9.95 -2.03
CA ASP A 80 22.59 8.75 -2.67
C ASP A 80 21.49 7.71 -2.85
N TRP A 81 21.66 6.81 -3.83
CA TRP A 81 20.63 5.87 -4.25
C TRP A 81 20.03 5.04 -3.12
N LYS A 82 20.85 4.56 -2.19
CA LYS A 82 20.41 3.68 -1.10
C LYS A 82 19.50 4.39 -0.09
N PRO A 83 19.87 5.55 0.52
CA PRO A 83 18.94 6.30 1.37
C PRO A 83 17.73 6.84 0.59
N ALA A 84 17.87 7.17 -0.72
CA ALA A 84 16.76 7.59 -1.55
C ALA A 84 15.74 6.45 -1.77
N MET A 85 16.22 5.24 -2.06
CA MET A 85 15.36 4.04 -2.18
C MET A 85 14.74 3.66 -0.85
N ARG A 86 15.48 3.76 0.28
CA ARG A 86 14.94 3.53 1.62
C ARG A 86 13.75 4.46 1.90
N HIS A 87 13.93 5.75 1.64
CA HIS A 87 12.85 6.75 1.81
C HIS A 87 11.61 6.39 0.98
N ARG A 88 11.80 6.10 -0.32
CA ARG A 88 10.70 5.67 -1.21
C ARG A 88 9.97 4.43 -0.69
N CYS A 89 10.70 3.43 -0.20
CA CYS A 89 10.09 2.18 0.26
C CYS A 89 9.25 2.38 1.53
N ILE A 90 9.72 3.22 2.46
CA ILE A 90 8.95 3.59 3.66
C ILE A 90 7.69 4.34 3.26
N SER A 91 7.79 5.35 2.39
CA SER A 91 6.65 6.10 1.86
C SER A 91 5.65 5.19 1.13
N ALA A 92 6.14 4.21 0.35
CA ALA A 92 5.28 3.24 -0.33
C ALA A 92 4.50 2.36 0.67
N ARG A 93 5.16 1.85 1.71
CA ARG A 93 4.48 1.09 2.78
C ARG A 93 3.41 1.95 3.47
N GLU A 94 3.72 3.21 3.81
CA GLU A 94 2.77 4.11 4.44
C GLU A 94 1.55 4.39 3.55
N ALA A 95 1.74 4.60 2.23
CA ALA A 95 0.65 4.75 1.28
C ALA A 95 -0.22 3.49 1.21
N LEU A 96 0.40 2.31 1.16
CA LEU A 96 -0.30 1.03 1.13
C LEU A 96 -1.01 0.70 2.45
N ALA A 97 -0.50 1.17 3.60
CA ALA A 97 -1.19 1.06 4.88
C ALA A 97 -2.46 1.93 4.93
N ARG A 98 -2.46 3.10 4.27
CA ARG A 98 -3.67 3.91 4.09
C ARG A 98 -4.68 3.29 3.11
N HIS A 99 -4.18 2.56 2.10
CA HIS A 99 -4.95 1.97 1.02
C HIS A 99 -4.69 0.45 0.89
N PRO A 100 -5.10 -0.38 1.88
CA PRO A 100 -4.74 -1.81 1.92
C PRO A 100 -5.20 -2.60 0.69
N TRP A 101 -6.25 -2.14 0.02
CA TRP A 101 -6.78 -2.72 -1.21
C TRP A 101 -5.84 -2.55 -2.42
N ALA A 102 -4.87 -1.63 -2.35
CA ALA A 102 -4.06 -1.26 -3.51
C ALA A 102 -2.93 -2.26 -3.81
N ALA A 103 -2.28 -2.84 -2.78
CA ALA A 103 -1.11 -3.71 -2.97
C ALA A 103 -1.31 -4.82 -4.04
N PRO A 104 -2.44 -5.57 -4.08
CA PRO A 104 -2.67 -6.57 -5.12
C PRO A 104 -2.87 -5.98 -6.52
N LEU A 105 -3.14 -4.69 -6.62
CA LEU A 105 -3.46 -4.01 -7.88
C LEU A 105 -2.26 -3.29 -8.50
N MET A 106 -1.22 -2.98 -7.71
CA MET A 106 -0.08 -2.17 -8.15
C MET A 106 0.55 -2.68 -9.45
N GLU A 107 0.75 -4.01 -9.57
CA GLU A 107 1.39 -4.64 -10.74
C GLU A 107 0.38 -5.29 -11.72
N SER A 108 -0.92 -5.21 -11.45
CA SER A 108 -1.93 -5.91 -12.24
C SER A 108 -2.57 -5.06 -13.34
N ARG A 109 -2.29 -3.75 -13.36
CA ARG A 109 -2.96 -2.82 -14.28
C ARG A 109 -2.28 -2.76 -15.65
N THR A 110 -3.09 -2.80 -16.70
CA THR A 110 -2.62 -2.77 -18.10
C THR A 110 -2.69 -1.38 -18.74
N SER A 111 -3.22 -0.40 -18.02
CA SER A 111 -3.35 0.99 -18.45
C SER A 111 -2.83 1.95 -17.37
N PRO A 112 -1.51 1.89 -17.07
CA PRO A 112 -0.91 2.73 -16.04
C PRO A 112 -1.04 4.22 -16.39
N GLY A 113 -1.31 5.04 -15.37
CA GLY A 113 -1.39 6.48 -15.51
C GLY A 113 -0.02 7.16 -15.43
N PRO A 114 0.02 8.50 -15.55
CA PRO A 114 1.26 9.26 -15.56
C PRO A 114 2.04 9.20 -14.24
N GLU A 115 1.36 9.10 -13.09
CA GLU A 115 2.03 9.00 -11.79
C GLU A 115 2.69 7.63 -11.62
N THR A 116 2.01 6.56 -12.03
CA THR A 116 2.55 5.20 -12.07
C THR A 116 3.82 5.14 -12.93
N LEU A 117 3.73 5.61 -14.19
CA LEU A 117 4.87 5.58 -15.12
C LEU A 117 6.03 6.45 -14.61
N GLY A 118 5.72 7.65 -14.13
CA GLY A 118 6.74 8.57 -13.60
C GLY A 118 7.41 8.04 -12.33
N HIS A 119 6.69 7.30 -11.50
CA HIS A 119 7.24 6.65 -10.32
C HIS A 119 8.22 5.51 -10.69
N HIS A 120 7.83 4.64 -11.62
CA HIS A 120 8.70 3.55 -12.10
C HIS A 120 9.98 4.12 -12.76
N ASP A 121 9.86 5.15 -13.60
CA ASP A 121 11.01 5.80 -14.23
C ASP A 121 11.96 6.39 -13.18
N ALA A 122 11.44 7.05 -12.14
CA ALA A 122 12.23 7.62 -11.06
C ALA A 122 12.98 6.55 -10.25
N VAL A 123 12.34 5.42 -9.95
CA VAL A 123 12.98 4.28 -9.25
C VAL A 123 14.11 3.69 -10.09
N LEU A 124 13.84 3.40 -11.37
CA LEU A 124 14.85 2.88 -12.28
C LEU A 124 16.02 3.88 -12.44
N GLY A 125 15.72 5.16 -12.57
CA GLY A 125 16.70 6.23 -12.65
C GLY A 125 17.59 6.31 -11.42
N CYS A 126 17.02 6.23 -10.22
CA CYS A 126 17.76 6.24 -8.96
C CYS A 126 18.74 5.06 -8.87
N LEU A 127 18.30 3.85 -9.15
CA LEU A 127 19.16 2.65 -9.14
C LEU A 127 20.29 2.75 -10.18
N ARG A 128 19.98 3.24 -11.39
CA ARG A 128 20.98 3.44 -12.46
C ARG A 128 22.02 4.51 -12.12
N GLN A 129 21.60 5.62 -11.53
CA GLN A 129 22.51 6.70 -11.07
C GLN A 129 23.38 6.22 -9.91
N GLY A 130 22.90 5.27 -9.11
CA GLY A 130 23.65 4.60 -8.05
C GLY A 130 24.72 3.63 -8.55
N GLY A 131 24.90 3.48 -9.86
CA GLY A 131 25.96 2.65 -10.45
C GLY A 131 25.57 1.22 -10.81
N LEU A 132 24.34 0.76 -10.46
CA LEU A 132 23.89 -0.59 -10.80
C LEU A 132 23.84 -0.79 -12.32
N SER A 133 24.32 -1.93 -12.81
CA SER A 133 24.15 -2.32 -14.22
C SER A 133 22.66 -2.42 -14.57
N LEU A 134 22.31 -2.42 -15.87
CA LEU A 134 20.90 -2.56 -16.27
C LEU A 134 20.29 -3.89 -15.76
N GLU A 135 21.06 -4.98 -15.81
CA GLU A 135 20.67 -6.28 -15.31
C GLU A 135 20.46 -6.23 -13.78
N MET A 136 21.41 -5.65 -13.03
CA MET A 136 21.29 -5.53 -11.58
C MET A 136 20.12 -4.59 -11.19
N THR A 137 19.87 -3.54 -11.98
CA THR A 137 18.70 -2.68 -11.79
C THR A 137 17.40 -3.46 -11.89
N ALA A 138 17.28 -4.35 -12.88
CA ALA A 138 16.09 -5.20 -13.01
C ALA A 138 15.92 -6.15 -11.81
N HIS A 139 17.01 -6.76 -11.34
CA HIS A 139 16.98 -7.61 -10.14
C HIS A 139 16.60 -6.82 -8.89
N ALA A 140 17.22 -5.66 -8.68
CA ALA A 140 16.95 -4.79 -7.54
C ALA A 140 15.50 -4.31 -7.53
N TYR A 141 15.01 -3.85 -8.69
CA TYR A 141 13.63 -3.41 -8.87
C TYR A 141 12.63 -4.51 -8.47
N ALA A 142 12.77 -5.70 -9.05
CA ALA A 142 11.88 -6.82 -8.75
C ALA A 142 11.95 -7.26 -7.28
N LEU A 143 13.14 -7.30 -6.69
CA LEU A 143 13.34 -7.70 -5.29
C LEU A 143 12.72 -6.70 -4.32
N ILE A 144 12.98 -5.40 -4.52
CA ILE A 144 12.48 -4.34 -3.64
C ILE A 144 10.96 -4.27 -3.69
N ASP A 145 10.36 -4.26 -4.89
CA ASP A 145 8.90 -4.18 -5.02
C ASP A 145 8.21 -5.44 -4.49
N SER A 146 8.79 -6.63 -4.70
CA SER A 146 8.28 -7.87 -4.09
C SER A 146 8.30 -7.80 -2.57
N TYR A 147 9.33 -7.20 -1.97
CA TYR A 147 9.42 -7.03 -0.53
C TYR A 147 8.37 -6.04 -0.02
N VAL A 148 8.32 -4.84 -0.61
CA VAL A 148 7.39 -3.77 -0.18
C VAL A 148 5.93 -4.21 -0.29
N TYR A 149 5.54 -4.73 -1.46
CA TYR A 149 4.15 -5.15 -1.69
C TYR A 149 3.78 -6.40 -0.90
N GLY A 150 4.71 -7.35 -0.78
CA GLY A 150 4.52 -8.56 0.01
C GLY A 150 4.35 -8.25 1.49
N PHE A 151 5.18 -7.35 2.04
CA PHE A 151 5.08 -6.92 3.43
C PHE A 151 3.76 -6.17 3.69
N ALA A 152 3.41 -5.19 2.84
CA ALA A 152 2.17 -4.44 2.96
C ALA A 152 0.93 -5.36 2.89
N LEU A 153 0.96 -6.37 2.01
CA LEU A 153 -0.11 -7.36 1.92
C LEU A 153 -0.21 -8.23 3.19
N GLN A 154 0.91 -8.65 3.76
CA GLN A 154 0.92 -9.39 5.03
C GLN A 154 0.38 -8.52 6.15
N GLU A 155 0.88 -7.31 6.32
CA GLU A 155 0.48 -6.37 7.37
C GLU A 155 -1.02 -6.07 7.32
N ALA A 156 -1.57 -5.84 6.13
CA ALA A 156 -2.99 -5.57 5.91
C ALA A 156 -3.91 -6.78 6.22
N ASN A 157 -3.38 -8.00 6.16
CA ASN A 157 -4.16 -9.22 6.42
C ASN A 157 -3.95 -9.81 7.81
N LEU A 158 -3.03 -9.28 8.61
CA LEU A 158 -2.87 -9.71 9.99
C LEU A 158 -4.08 -9.25 10.82
N PRO A 159 -4.68 -10.16 11.62
CA PRO A 159 -5.78 -9.79 12.53
C PRO A 159 -5.35 -8.79 13.61
N ALA A 160 -4.07 -8.80 13.96
CA ALA A 160 -3.42 -7.85 14.86
C ALA A 160 -1.95 -7.70 14.47
N THR A 161 -1.35 -6.53 14.70
CA THR A 161 0.04 -6.24 14.32
C THR A 161 0.94 -5.94 15.50
N SER A 162 0.38 -5.51 16.64
CA SER A 162 1.12 -5.09 17.82
C SER A 162 0.29 -5.16 19.09
N GLY A 163 0.93 -4.93 20.25
CA GLY A 163 0.29 -4.74 21.54
C GLY A 163 -0.44 -5.96 22.10
N ASP A 164 -1.44 -5.67 22.94
CA ASP A 164 -2.21 -6.70 23.64
C ASP A 164 -3.03 -7.58 22.68
N ASP A 165 -3.55 -7.00 21.59
CA ASP A 165 -4.31 -7.73 20.58
C ASP A 165 -3.46 -8.81 19.89
N MET A 166 -2.18 -8.51 19.60
CA MET A 166 -1.24 -9.50 19.07
C MET A 166 -0.92 -10.58 20.10
N ALA A 167 -0.74 -10.22 21.35
CA ALA A 167 -0.49 -11.18 22.43
C ALA A 167 -1.69 -12.13 22.65
N GLU A 168 -2.91 -11.60 22.64
CA GLU A 168 -4.13 -12.40 22.72
C GLU A 168 -4.28 -13.35 21.53
N LEU A 169 -4.06 -12.85 20.30
CA LEU A 169 -4.08 -13.64 19.08
C LEU A 169 -3.05 -14.77 19.14
N ALA A 170 -1.79 -14.45 19.44
CA ALA A 170 -0.72 -15.45 19.56
C ALA A 170 -1.05 -16.52 20.59
N THR A 171 -1.53 -16.12 21.77
CA THR A 171 -1.95 -17.03 22.83
C THR A 171 -3.08 -17.94 22.33
N SER A 172 -4.10 -17.40 21.69
CA SER A 172 -5.23 -18.18 21.18
C SER A 172 -4.84 -19.23 20.12
N ILE A 173 -3.76 -18.96 19.36
CA ILE A 173 -3.24 -19.88 18.35
C ILE A 173 -2.46 -21.03 18.99
N ILE A 174 -1.68 -20.76 20.05
CA ILE A 174 -0.78 -21.75 20.65
C ILE A 174 -1.43 -22.57 21.77
N ASP A 175 -2.40 -22.03 22.51
CA ASP A 175 -3.06 -22.71 23.64
C ASP A 175 -3.67 -24.10 23.31
N PRO A 176 -4.27 -24.29 22.11
CA PRO A 176 -4.81 -25.59 21.73
C PRO A 176 -3.74 -26.63 21.33
N ALA A 177 -2.47 -26.24 21.23
CA ALA A 177 -1.42 -27.14 20.76
C ALA A 177 -1.12 -28.23 21.80
N PRO A 178 -0.89 -29.50 21.36
CA PRO A 178 -0.48 -30.57 22.26
C PRO A 178 0.84 -30.23 22.99
N GLU A 179 0.97 -30.69 24.23
CA GLU A 179 2.19 -30.48 25.02
C GLU A 179 3.42 -31.01 24.28
N GLY A 180 4.46 -30.19 24.18
CA GLY A 180 5.71 -30.48 23.44
C GLY A 180 5.62 -30.39 21.91
N ALA A 181 4.45 -30.05 21.33
CA ALA A 181 4.31 -29.80 19.92
C ALA A 181 4.90 -28.43 19.54
N TYR A 182 5.44 -28.34 18.30
CA TYR A 182 5.91 -27.10 17.71
C TYR A 182 6.93 -26.30 18.55
N PRO A 183 8.04 -26.91 19.02
CA PRO A 183 8.93 -26.29 20.01
C PRO A 183 9.50 -24.94 19.55
N HIS A 184 9.86 -24.78 18.27
CA HIS A 184 10.39 -23.53 17.73
C HIS A 184 9.32 -22.42 17.61
N LEU A 185 8.08 -22.79 17.27
CA LEU A 185 6.97 -21.83 17.25
C LEU A 185 6.68 -21.33 18.67
N MET A 186 6.63 -22.26 19.64
CA MET A 186 6.41 -21.91 21.05
C MET A 186 7.53 -21.02 21.60
N GLU A 187 8.78 -21.34 21.31
CA GLU A 187 9.93 -20.52 21.70
C GLU A 187 9.84 -19.11 21.09
N PHE A 188 9.63 -19.02 19.77
CA PHE A 188 9.49 -17.74 19.06
C PHE A 188 8.34 -16.90 19.62
N THR A 189 7.17 -17.51 19.80
CA THR A 189 6.01 -16.80 20.34
C THR A 189 6.29 -16.29 21.75
N ALA A 190 6.81 -17.13 22.63
CA ALA A 190 7.06 -16.75 24.03
C ALA A 190 8.19 -15.73 24.20
N GLN A 191 9.27 -15.86 23.42
CA GLN A 191 10.47 -15.05 23.60
C GLN A 191 10.53 -13.81 22.70
N HIS A 192 9.64 -13.69 21.72
CA HIS A 192 9.62 -12.57 20.78
C HIS A 192 8.22 -11.95 20.66
N VAL A 193 7.22 -12.69 20.19
CA VAL A 193 5.89 -12.12 19.89
C VAL A 193 5.16 -11.63 21.15
N LEU A 194 5.26 -12.36 22.27
CA LEU A 194 4.63 -12.00 23.55
C LEU A 194 5.46 -11.00 24.38
N GLN A 195 6.59 -10.53 23.85
CA GLN A 195 7.39 -9.53 24.56
C GLN A 195 6.73 -8.15 24.44
N HIS A 196 6.85 -7.38 25.52
CA HIS A 196 6.34 -6.00 25.50
C HIS A 196 7.03 -5.16 24.42
N GLY A 197 6.21 -4.50 23.60
CA GLY A 197 6.71 -3.63 22.52
C GLY A 197 6.89 -4.36 21.18
N PHE A 198 6.48 -5.63 21.04
CA PHE A 198 6.44 -6.28 19.73
C PHE A 198 5.53 -5.49 18.78
N ASP A 199 6.06 -5.21 17.59
CA ASP A 199 5.35 -4.59 16.48
C ASP A 199 5.83 -5.22 15.18
N PHE A 200 4.91 -5.89 14.47
CA PHE A 200 5.22 -6.50 13.16
C PHE A 200 5.74 -5.45 12.16
N GLY A 201 5.23 -4.24 12.25
CA GLY A 201 5.65 -3.14 11.39
C GLY A 201 7.12 -2.76 11.52
N ALA A 202 7.73 -2.99 12.69
CA ALA A 202 9.15 -2.71 12.91
C ALA A 202 10.08 -3.64 12.08
N GLU A 203 9.61 -4.84 11.72
CA GLU A 203 10.36 -5.79 10.90
C GLU A 203 10.58 -5.30 9.46
N PHE A 204 9.76 -4.36 8.99
CA PHE A 204 9.89 -3.82 7.64
C PHE A 204 11.23 -3.13 7.39
N GLU A 205 11.63 -2.24 8.30
CA GLU A 205 12.85 -1.47 8.11
C GLU A 205 14.09 -2.36 8.20
N PHE A 206 14.08 -3.33 9.13
CA PHE A 206 15.16 -4.30 9.25
C PHE A 206 15.36 -5.12 7.97
N GLY A 207 14.28 -5.69 7.42
CA GLY A 207 14.37 -6.48 6.20
C GLY A 207 14.70 -5.63 4.97
N LEU A 208 14.20 -4.39 4.89
CA LEU A 208 14.54 -3.45 3.83
C LEU A 208 16.05 -3.12 3.86
N ASP A 209 16.59 -2.80 5.03
CA ASP A 209 18.00 -2.46 5.18
C ASP A 209 18.91 -3.62 4.76
N LEU A 210 18.56 -4.87 5.13
CA LEU A 210 19.29 -6.06 4.65
C LEU A 210 19.30 -6.19 3.13
N ILE A 211 18.16 -5.90 2.47
CA ILE A 211 18.06 -5.96 1.01
C ILE A 211 18.93 -4.88 0.37
N LEU A 212 18.85 -3.64 0.88
CA LEU A 212 19.60 -2.52 0.33
C LEU A 212 21.11 -2.67 0.54
N ASP A 213 21.55 -3.19 1.70
CA ASP A 213 22.96 -3.51 1.99
C ASP A 213 23.49 -4.56 1.01
N ALA A 214 22.73 -5.65 0.79
CA ALA A 214 23.11 -6.70 -0.13
C ALA A 214 23.17 -6.24 -1.60
N LEU A 215 22.39 -5.25 -1.99
CA LEU A 215 22.44 -4.65 -3.33
C LEU A 215 23.63 -3.69 -3.48
N GLU A 216 23.98 -2.95 -2.43
CA GLU A 216 25.14 -2.04 -2.42
C GLU A 216 26.45 -2.82 -2.63
N ASP A 217 26.60 -3.98 -2.04
CA ASP A 217 27.78 -4.86 -2.22
C ASP A 217 27.92 -5.38 -3.66
N ARG A 218 26.91 -5.19 -4.52
CA ARG A 218 26.84 -5.67 -5.92
C ARG A 218 26.76 -4.54 -6.97
N ALA A 219 26.77 -3.28 -6.52
CA ALA A 219 26.68 -2.09 -7.37
C ALA A 219 27.97 -1.80 -8.15
#